data_4204cc987848dc7d4ef896d01e9f8e61
#
_entry.id   4204cc987848dc7d4ef896d01e9f8e61
#
_cell.length_a   1.000
_cell.length_b   1.000
_cell.length_c   1.000
_cell.angle_alpha   90.00
_cell.angle_beta   90.00
_cell.angle_gamma   90.00
#
_symmetry.space_group_name_H-M   'P 1'
#
loop_
_entity.id
_entity.type
_entity.pdbx_description
1 polymer ?
#
loop_
_entity_poly.entity_id
_entity_poly.type
_entity_poly.pdbx_seq_one_letter_code
_entity_poly.pdbx_strand_id
1 'polypeptide(L)'
;MCYAVAEPATILRDDGEGWREFASVRAVRANCLIHASTGLFVGTSEAHLFKEDGGRFQAVDTFESAPSRDEWFTPWGGPPDVRSLAEDERGTLYCNVHVGGILRSKDGGSTWSPTIDVRSDVHEVTTTGERVFAATAWGLAASFDEGASWEFDDQGLHATYARAVAVAGDVVVMSASSGPRGDASGLYRRPLTEPGAFVRSGGELPEWFSDNIDTGCLSGSDEGVAFGTESGELFFSDDSGETFTRVAENLAPVRWVELV
;
A
#
# COMPACT_ATOMS: atom_id res chain seq x y z
N MET A 1 6.42 -7.28 18.42
CA MET A 1 6.60 -5.83 18.60
C MET A 1 5.94 -5.16 17.41
N CYS A 2 4.98 -4.28 17.64
CA CYS A 2 4.21 -3.60 16.60
C CYS A 2 4.49 -2.10 16.62
N TYR A 3 4.34 -1.46 15.45
CA TYR A 3 4.46 -0.02 15.28
C TYR A 3 3.22 0.54 14.59
N ALA A 4 2.87 1.79 14.90
CA ALA A 4 1.77 2.49 14.26
C ALA A 4 2.09 3.98 14.08
N VAL A 5 1.44 4.61 13.12
CA VAL A 5 1.48 6.06 12.93
C VAL A 5 0.32 6.68 13.71
N ALA A 6 0.63 7.64 14.56
CA ALA A 6 -0.35 8.59 15.10
C ALA A 6 -0.13 9.96 14.46
N GLU A 7 -1.23 10.55 13.98
CA GLU A 7 -1.17 11.84 13.30
C GLU A 7 -0.61 12.97 14.19
N PRO A 8 0.13 13.94 13.63
CA PRO A 8 0.49 13.99 12.21
C PRO A 8 1.73 13.17 11.83
N ALA A 9 2.67 12.92 12.74
CA ALA A 9 3.95 12.26 12.44
C ALA A 9 4.60 11.64 13.69
N THR A 10 3.79 11.15 14.61
CA THR A 10 4.24 10.41 15.80
C THR A 10 4.20 8.92 15.50
N ILE A 11 5.28 8.22 15.81
CA ILE A 11 5.36 6.77 15.72
C ILE A 11 5.13 6.19 17.11
N LEU A 12 4.16 5.33 17.21
CA LEU A 12 3.84 4.55 18.41
C LEU A 12 4.48 3.17 18.31
N ARG A 13 4.78 2.57 19.46
CA ARG A 13 5.25 1.20 19.59
C ARG A 13 4.46 0.48 20.65
N ASP A 14 4.11 -0.78 20.37
CA ASP A 14 3.60 -1.75 21.34
C ASP A 14 4.55 -2.94 21.43
N ASP A 15 5.01 -3.25 22.63
CA ASP A 15 5.84 -4.41 22.98
C ASP A 15 5.08 -5.45 23.82
N GLY A 16 3.74 -5.36 23.83
CA GLY A 16 2.84 -6.22 24.57
C GLY A 16 2.33 -5.60 25.89
N GLU A 17 2.74 -4.38 26.21
CA GLU A 17 2.29 -3.62 27.38
C GLU A 17 1.38 -2.43 27.03
N GLY A 18 1.01 -2.31 25.75
CA GLY A 18 0.19 -1.22 25.19
C GLY A 18 0.99 -0.18 24.44
N TRP A 19 0.26 0.60 23.66
CA TRP A 19 0.82 1.61 22.77
C TRP A 19 1.48 2.76 23.52
N ARG A 20 2.73 3.10 23.15
CA ARG A 20 3.51 4.21 23.70
C ARG A 20 4.16 5.01 22.57
N GLU A 21 4.33 6.30 22.78
CA GLU A 21 5.14 7.09 21.86
C GLU A 21 6.58 6.55 21.81
N PHE A 22 7.04 6.26 20.62
CA PHE A 22 8.40 5.79 20.37
C PHE A 22 9.28 6.95 19.89
N ALA A 23 8.85 7.67 18.86
CA ALA A 23 9.57 8.81 18.30
C ALA A 23 8.65 9.65 17.42
N SER A 24 9.10 10.85 17.05
CA SER A 24 8.44 11.70 16.05
C SER A 24 9.32 11.87 14.82
N VAL A 25 8.70 11.93 13.65
CA VAL A 25 9.36 12.20 12.38
C VAL A 25 9.27 13.70 12.08
N ARG A 26 10.35 14.30 11.58
CA ARG A 26 10.36 15.71 11.18
C ARG A 26 9.72 15.90 9.80
N ALA A 27 8.41 15.72 9.73
CA ALA A 27 7.61 15.84 8.52
C ALA A 27 6.27 16.51 8.84
N VAL A 28 5.57 16.96 7.80
CA VAL A 28 4.21 17.49 7.93
C VAL A 28 3.23 16.37 8.33
N ARG A 29 3.36 15.21 7.70
CA ARG A 29 2.55 14.01 8.00
C ARG A 29 3.32 12.74 7.65
N ALA A 30 3.26 11.74 8.53
CA ALA A 30 3.65 10.37 8.21
C ALA A 30 2.45 9.66 7.55
N ASN A 31 2.68 9.02 6.41
CA ASN A 31 1.64 8.37 5.60
C ASN A 31 1.67 6.85 5.74
N CYS A 32 2.86 6.28 5.83
CA CYS A 32 3.06 4.83 5.93
C CYS A 32 4.32 4.50 6.71
N LEU A 33 4.42 3.28 7.21
CA LEU A 33 5.62 2.76 7.85
C LEU A 33 5.80 1.27 7.50
N ILE A 34 7.04 0.81 7.56
CA ILE A 34 7.39 -0.61 7.46
C ILE A 34 8.52 -0.94 8.43
N HIS A 35 8.38 -2.05 9.15
CA HIS A 35 9.47 -2.64 9.91
C HIS A 35 10.17 -3.68 9.01
N ALA A 36 11.09 -3.19 8.20
CA ALA A 36 11.87 -3.97 7.27
C ALA A 36 13.01 -4.73 7.94
N SER A 37 13.61 -5.68 7.25
CA SER A 37 14.78 -6.46 7.72
C SER A 37 15.97 -5.59 8.13
N THR A 38 16.10 -4.40 7.54
CA THR A 38 17.18 -3.45 7.80
C THR A 38 16.80 -2.28 8.72
N GLY A 39 15.60 -2.31 9.31
CA GLY A 39 15.12 -1.33 10.29
C GLY A 39 13.75 -0.74 9.95
N LEU A 40 13.32 0.21 10.76
CA LEU A 40 12.03 0.86 10.63
C LEU A 40 12.13 2.06 9.67
N PHE A 41 11.27 2.06 8.64
CA PHE A 41 11.17 3.16 7.67
C PHE A 41 9.80 3.83 7.77
N VAL A 42 9.76 5.14 7.53
CA VAL A 42 8.54 5.96 7.50
C VAL A 42 8.52 6.79 6.23
N GLY A 43 7.48 6.60 5.44
CA GLY A 43 7.17 7.42 4.28
C GLY A 43 6.23 8.57 4.65
N THR A 44 6.46 9.76 4.09
CA THR A 44 5.77 10.97 4.51
C THR A 44 5.20 11.77 3.34
N SER A 45 4.37 12.77 3.68
CA SER A 45 4.05 13.85 2.78
C SER A 45 5.34 14.55 2.27
N GLU A 46 5.22 15.23 1.13
CA GLU A 46 6.33 15.89 0.42
C GLU A 46 7.39 14.90 -0.06
N ALA A 47 7.02 13.61 -0.18
CA ALA A 47 7.83 12.50 -0.68
C ALA A 47 9.19 12.38 0.01
N HIS A 48 9.20 12.41 1.33
CA HIS A 48 10.39 12.10 2.11
C HIS A 48 10.31 10.69 2.69
N LEU A 49 11.47 10.04 2.79
CA LEU A 49 11.65 8.76 3.44
C LEU A 49 12.60 8.92 4.63
N PHE A 50 12.19 8.41 5.77
CA PHE A 50 12.99 8.42 6.99
C PHE A 50 13.29 7.00 7.45
N LYS A 51 14.46 6.80 8.03
CA LYS A 51 14.89 5.55 8.66
C LYS A 51 15.19 5.79 10.14
N GLU A 52 14.80 4.84 10.97
CA GLU A 52 15.10 4.86 12.39
C GLU A 52 16.58 4.55 12.63
N ASP A 53 17.22 5.33 13.50
CA ASP A 53 18.57 5.11 14.00
C ASP A 53 18.68 5.60 15.45
N GLY A 54 18.90 4.66 16.37
CA GLY A 54 19.10 4.94 17.79
C GLY A 54 17.94 5.67 18.49
N GLY A 55 16.69 5.36 18.12
CA GLY A 55 15.47 5.96 18.67
C GLY A 55 15.10 7.30 18.03
N ARG A 56 15.66 7.61 16.87
CA ARG A 56 15.36 8.84 16.10
C ARG A 56 15.17 8.50 14.63
N PHE A 57 14.38 9.29 13.93
CA PHE A 57 14.23 9.20 12.50
C PHE A 57 15.11 10.20 11.78
N GLN A 58 15.91 9.72 10.82
CA GLN A 58 16.76 10.50 9.95
C GLN A 58 16.31 10.37 8.50
N ALA A 59 16.42 11.45 7.74
CA ALA A 59 16.09 11.39 6.31
C ALA A 59 17.06 10.44 5.59
N VAL A 60 16.54 9.68 4.64
CA VAL A 60 17.33 8.81 3.77
C VAL A 60 17.88 9.65 2.61
N ASP A 61 19.05 10.24 2.76
CA ASP A 61 19.66 11.17 1.80
C ASP A 61 19.77 10.60 0.38
N THR A 62 19.96 9.29 0.27
CA THR A 62 20.01 8.58 -1.02
C THR A 62 18.65 8.52 -1.70
N PHE A 63 17.55 8.51 -0.95
CA PHE A 63 16.19 8.65 -1.48
C PHE A 63 15.89 10.08 -1.89
N GLU A 64 16.37 11.07 -1.10
CA GLU A 64 16.23 12.49 -1.43
C GLU A 64 16.97 12.88 -2.73
N SER A 65 17.98 12.10 -3.11
CA SER A 65 18.76 12.27 -4.33
C SER A 65 18.50 11.19 -5.39
N ALA A 66 17.35 10.51 -5.31
CA ALA A 66 17.00 9.45 -6.27
C ALA A 66 16.97 9.99 -7.71
N PRO A 67 17.42 9.18 -8.71
CA PRO A 67 17.59 9.65 -10.08
C PRO A 67 16.33 10.21 -10.76
N SER A 68 15.15 9.75 -10.34
CA SER A 68 13.85 10.18 -10.91
C SER A 68 13.17 11.31 -10.13
N ARG A 69 13.79 11.84 -9.06
CA ARG A 69 13.11 12.77 -8.16
C ARG A 69 12.61 14.04 -8.85
N ASP A 70 13.32 14.55 -9.82
CA ASP A 70 12.94 15.74 -10.59
C ASP A 70 11.75 15.50 -11.54
N GLU A 71 11.38 14.22 -11.76
CA GLU A 71 10.26 13.83 -12.61
C GLU A 71 8.95 13.69 -11.82
N TRP A 72 9.00 13.69 -10.48
CA TRP A 72 7.83 13.51 -9.64
C TRP A 72 6.97 14.76 -9.63
N PHE A 73 5.67 14.57 -9.81
CA PHE A 73 4.73 15.70 -9.87
C PHE A 73 3.33 15.27 -9.39
N THR A 74 2.50 16.25 -9.06
CA THR A 74 1.07 16.04 -8.83
C THR A 74 0.28 16.90 -9.81
N PRO A 75 -0.65 16.31 -10.61
CA PRO A 75 -1.42 17.07 -11.60
C PRO A 75 -2.30 18.18 -11.01
N TRP A 76 -2.63 18.05 -9.72
CA TRP A 76 -3.41 19.03 -8.96
C TRP A 76 -2.57 20.09 -8.25
N GLY A 77 -1.25 20.03 -8.36
CA GLY A 77 -0.28 20.91 -7.70
C GLY A 77 0.09 20.45 -6.28
N GLY A 78 1.23 20.90 -5.81
CA GLY A 78 1.85 20.47 -4.55
C GLY A 78 2.86 19.33 -4.74
N PRO A 79 3.62 19.00 -3.70
CA PRO A 79 4.58 17.91 -3.73
C PRO A 79 3.85 16.55 -3.73
N PRO A 80 4.45 15.50 -4.30
CA PRO A 80 3.96 14.13 -4.16
C PRO A 80 4.14 13.61 -2.74
N ASP A 81 3.55 12.44 -2.45
CA ASP A 81 3.63 11.75 -1.16
C ASP A 81 4.26 10.37 -1.31
N VAL A 82 5.08 9.93 -0.35
CA VAL A 82 5.31 8.49 -0.15
C VAL A 82 4.04 7.90 0.45
N ARG A 83 3.42 6.93 -0.23
CA ARG A 83 2.12 6.38 0.18
C ARG A 83 2.17 4.97 0.75
N SER A 84 3.07 4.13 0.22
CA SER A 84 3.22 2.77 0.69
C SER A 84 4.66 2.29 0.57
N LEU A 85 4.99 1.32 1.39
CA LEU A 85 6.29 0.66 1.47
C LEU A 85 6.05 -0.85 1.50
N ALA A 86 6.89 -1.60 0.80
CA ALA A 86 6.91 -3.06 0.86
C ALA A 86 8.34 -3.57 0.89
N GLU A 87 8.54 -4.76 1.44
CA GLU A 87 9.80 -5.50 1.40
C GLU A 87 9.52 -6.92 0.91
N ASP A 88 10.34 -7.43 -0.01
CA ASP A 88 10.24 -8.82 -0.44
C ASP A 88 11.05 -9.74 0.49
N GLU A 89 10.92 -11.06 0.29
CA GLU A 89 11.60 -12.08 1.10
C GLU A 89 13.13 -12.01 1.03
N ARG A 90 13.70 -11.30 0.05
CA ARG A 90 15.14 -11.08 -0.11
C ARG A 90 15.64 -9.81 0.57
N GLY A 91 14.73 -9.03 1.16
CA GLY A 91 15.04 -7.74 1.78
C GLY A 91 15.11 -6.58 0.79
N THR A 92 14.57 -6.76 -0.42
CA THR A 92 14.43 -5.66 -1.38
C THR A 92 13.29 -4.74 -0.95
N LEU A 93 13.58 -3.47 -0.78
CA LEU A 93 12.60 -2.45 -0.44
C LEU A 93 11.97 -1.84 -1.70
N TYR A 94 10.68 -1.64 -1.66
CA TYR A 94 9.89 -0.92 -2.66
C TYR A 94 9.19 0.26 -1.99
N CYS A 95 9.40 1.45 -2.53
CA CYS A 95 8.83 2.69 -2.04
C CYS A 95 7.95 3.30 -3.13
N ASN A 96 6.65 3.33 -2.88
CA ASN A 96 5.71 4.00 -3.77
C ASN A 96 5.64 5.49 -3.48
N VAL A 97 5.92 6.29 -4.50
CA VAL A 97 5.69 7.74 -4.51
C VAL A 97 4.50 8.03 -5.41
N HIS A 98 3.45 8.63 -4.86
CA HIS A 98 2.25 8.98 -5.62
C HIS A 98 2.59 9.99 -6.74
N VAL A 99 2.37 9.57 -7.98
CA VAL A 99 2.84 10.25 -9.20
C VAL A 99 4.37 10.46 -9.23
N GLY A 100 5.09 9.48 -8.68
CA GLY A 100 6.55 9.35 -8.71
C GLY A 100 6.98 7.93 -9.06
N GLY A 101 6.01 7.01 -9.18
CA GLY A 101 6.24 5.60 -9.46
C GLY A 101 6.71 4.81 -8.25
N ILE A 102 7.44 3.71 -8.49
CA ILE A 102 8.00 2.85 -7.46
C ILE A 102 9.52 2.88 -7.55
N LEU A 103 10.15 3.21 -6.43
CA LEU A 103 11.60 3.10 -6.29
C LEU A 103 11.95 1.81 -5.56
N ARG A 104 13.02 1.16 -6.02
CA ARG A 104 13.54 -0.08 -5.45
C ARG A 104 14.92 0.13 -4.85
N SER A 105 15.16 -0.46 -3.67
CA SER A 105 16.48 -0.57 -3.04
C SER A 105 16.77 -2.03 -2.71
N LYS A 106 17.93 -2.56 -3.17
CA LYS A 106 18.41 -3.91 -2.88
C LYS A 106 19.48 -3.95 -1.76
N ASP A 107 19.73 -2.82 -1.13
CA ASP A 107 20.84 -2.61 -0.19
C ASP A 107 20.40 -1.87 1.09
N GLY A 108 19.13 -2.08 1.49
CA GLY A 108 18.58 -1.55 2.74
C GLY A 108 18.45 -0.02 2.76
N GLY A 109 18.20 0.59 1.61
CA GLY A 109 17.99 2.03 1.46
C GLY A 109 19.29 2.81 1.12
N SER A 110 20.39 2.12 0.85
CA SER A 110 21.65 2.78 0.51
C SER A 110 21.69 3.30 -0.94
N THR A 111 20.96 2.66 -1.85
CA THR A 111 20.74 3.16 -3.22
C THR A 111 19.28 2.92 -3.63
N TRP A 112 18.78 3.77 -4.55
CA TRP A 112 17.42 3.70 -5.05
C TRP A 112 17.39 3.81 -6.58
N SER A 113 16.54 3.00 -7.20
CA SER A 113 16.33 2.99 -8.65
C SER A 113 14.84 2.98 -9.00
N PRO A 114 14.38 3.81 -9.93
CA PRO A 114 13.00 3.76 -10.41
C PRO A 114 12.75 2.45 -11.15
N THR A 115 11.54 1.90 -11.03
CA THR A 115 11.17 0.61 -11.63
C THR A 115 9.98 0.70 -12.58
N ILE A 116 9.03 1.60 -12.31
CA ILE A 116 7.82 1.79 -13.10
C ILE A 116 7.72 3.25 -13.55
N ASP A 117 7.06 3.49 -14.68
CA ASP A 117 6.86 4.86 -15.21
C ASP A 117 6.09 5.72 -14.19
N VAL A 118 6.56 6.94 -13.95
CA VAL A 118 5.94 7.90 -13.03
C VAL A 118 4.48 8.22 -13.38
N ARG A 119 4.10 8.05 -14.67
CA ARG A 119 2.72 8.26 -15.15
C ARG A 119 1.79 7.09 -14.88
N SER A 120 2.29 6.01 -14.29
CA SER A 120 1.45 4.86 -13.93
C SER A 120 0.48 5.18 -12.80
N ASP A 121 0.65 6.33 -12.11
CA ASP A 121 -0.20 6.80 -11.02
C ASP A 121 -0.43 5.70 -9.99
N VAL A 122 0.68 5.29 -9.37
CA VAL A 122 0.70 4.18 -8.40
C VAL A 122 0.18 4.67 -7.06
N HIS A 123 -0.77 3.93 -6.49
CA HIS A 123 -1.37 4.24 -5.19
C HIS A 123 -0.83 3.36 -4.08
N GLU A 124 -0.62 2.06 -4.33
CA GLU A 124 -0.09 1.13 -3.34
C GLU A 124 0.81 0.08 -3.98
N VAL A 125 1.82 -0.39 -3.25
CA VAL A 125 2.71 -1.48 -3.63
C VAL A 125 2.71 -2.56 -2.56
N THR A 126 2.67 -3.83 -2.97
CA THR A 126 2.84 -5.02 -2.12
C THR A 126 3.72 -6.06 -2.80
N THR A 127 4.22 -7.03 -2.03
CA THR A 127 5.13 -8.07 -2.52
C THR A 127 4.70 -9.45 -2.02
N THR A 128 5.03 -10.49 -2.79
CA THR A 128 5.01 -11.88 -2.35
C THR A 128 6.05 -12.70 -3.11
N GLY A 129 6.98 -13.35 -2.42
CA GLY A 129 8.16 -13.95 -3.04
C GLY A 129 8.97 -12.91 -3.81
N GLU A 130 9.21 -13.17 -5.09
CA GLU A 130 9.90 -12.25 -6.02
C GLU A 130 8.95 -11.35 -6.81
N ARG A 131 7.64 -11.47 -6.59
CA ARG A 131 6.61 -10.74 -7.32
C ARG A 131 6.29 -9.43 -6.62
N VAL A 132 6.06 -8.41 -7.43
CA VAL A 132 5.65 -7.09 -6.95
C VAL A 132 4.33 -6.74 -7.62
N PHE A 133 3.36 -6.30 -6.83
CA PHE A 133 2.05 -5.88 -7.30
C PHE A 133 1.80 -4.43 -6.91
N ALA A 134 1.15 -3.70 -7.79
CA ALA A 134 0.81 -2.32 -7.51
C ALA A 134 -0.62 -2.00 -7.96
N ALA A 135 -1.38 -1.34 -7.08
CA ALA A 135 -2.63 -0.69 -7.42
C ALA A 135 -2.34 0.62 -8.14
N THR A 136 -2.89 0.80 -9.32
CA THR A 136 -2.65 1.98 -10.17
C THR A 136 -3.96 2.56 -10.70
N ALA A 137 -3.92 3.74 -11.31
CA ALA A 137 -5.07 4.29 -12.04
C ALA A 137 -5.46 3.45 -13.28
N TRP A 138 -4.63 2.48 -13.68
CA TRP A 138 -4.80 1.64 -14.87
C TRP A 138 -5.08 0.17 -14.54
N GLY A 139 -5.50 -0.14 -13.31
CA GLY A 139 -5.71 -1.50 -12.81
C GLY A 139 -4.52 -2.02 -12.02
N LEU A 140 -4.28 -3.33 -12.08
CA LEU A 140 -3.14 -3.98 -11.45
C LEU A 140 -1.90 -3.82 -12.34
N ALA A 141 -0.81 -3.33 -11.77
CA ALA A 141 0.51 -3.53 -12.34
C ALA A 141 1.20 -4.68 -11.61
N ALA A 142 1.74 -5.65 -12.36
CA ALA A 142 2.43 -6.81 -11.84
C ALA A 142 3.84 -6.92 -12.41
N SER A 143 4.81 -7.22 -11.58
CA SER A 143 6.18 -7.55 -11.95
C SER A 143 6.54 -8.93 -11.42
N PHE A 144 7.15 -9.75 -12.26
CA PHE A 144 7.60 -11.11 -11.95
C PHE A 144 9.14 -11.22 -11.91
N ASP A 145 9.82 -10.07 -11.97
CA ASP A 145 11.27 -9.93 -12.06
C ASP A 145 11.81 -8.81 -11.14
N GLU A 146 11.23 -8.72 -9.92
CA GLU A 146 11.61 -7.75 -8.89
C GLU A 146 11.49 -6.28 -9.36
N GLY A 147 10.50 -5.97 -10.19
CA GLY A 147 10.26 -4.61 -10.71
C GLY A 147 11.14 -4.21 -11.89
N ALA A 148 11.80 -5.16 -12.56
CA ALA A 148 12.57 -4.84 -13.77
C ALA A 148 11.68 -4.62 -14.99
N SER A 149 10.54 -5.32 -15.06
CA SER A 149 9.49 -5.08 -16.05
C SER A 149 8.10 -5.17 -15.40
N TRP A 150 7.10 -4.53 -16.03
CA TRP A 150 5.75 -4.46 -15.51
C TRP A 150 4.72 -4.77 -16.59
N GLU A 151 3.72 -5.56 -16.20
CA GLU A 151 2.54 -5.88 -17.00
C GLU A 151 1.31 -5.25 -16.32
N PHE A 152 0.44 -4.63 -17.13
CA PHE A 152 -0.81 -4.04 -16.64
C PHE A 152 -1.99 -4.90 -17.02
N ASP A 153 -2.91 -5.09 -16.08
CA ASP A 153 -4.09 -5.93 -16.27
C ASP A 153 -5.32 -5.32 -15.59
N ASP A 154 -6.39 -5.20 -16.37
CA ASP A 154 -7.69 -4.70 -15.94
C ASP A 154 -8.84 -5.65 -16.31
N GLN A 155 -8.53 -6.87 -16.82
CA GLN A 155 -9.54 -7.80 -17.27
C GLN A 155 -10.48 -8.22 -16.15
N GLY A 156 -11.78 -8.02 -16.35
CA GLY A 156 -12.82 -8.35 -15.36
C GLY A 156 -13.12 -7.24 -14.36
N LEU A 157 -12.35 -6.18 -14.33
CA LEU A 157 -12.68 -4.97 -13.55
C LEU A 157 -13.79 -4.17 -14.25
N HIS A 158 -14.69 -3.57 -13.47
CA HIS A 158 -15.70 -2.65 -14.01
C HIS A 158 -15.12 -1.28 -14.34
N ALA A 159 -14.01 -0.91 -13.67
CA ALA A 159 -13.27 0.32 -13.83
C ALA A 159 -11.82 0.10 -13.36
N THR A 160 -10.89 0.95 -13.76
CA THR A 160 -9.46 0.69 -13.60
C THR A 160 -8.80 1.41 -12.43
N TYR A 161 -9.48 2.36 -11.79
CA TYR A 161 -8.88 3.17 -10.74
C TYR A 161 -8.75 2.36 -9.44
N ALA A 162 -7.59 1.79 -9.21
CA ALA A 162 -7.28 0.95 -8.05
C ALA A 162 -6.48 1.73 -7.00
N ARG A 163 -6.84 1.60 -5.73
CA ARG A 163 -6.14 2.28 -4.64
C ARG A 163 -5.50 1.37 -3.62
N ALA A 164 -6.04 0.15 -3.46
CA ALA A 164 -5.53 -0.81 -2.50
C ALA A 164 -5.25 -2.15 -3.17
N VAL A 165 -4.18 -2.82 -2.78
CA VAL A 165 -3.80 -4.15 -3.24
C VAL A 165 -3.16 -4.95 -2.10
N ALA A 166 -3.59 -6.21 -1.95
CA ALA A 166 -3.05 -7.15 -0.98
C ALA A 166 -2.89 -8.53 -1.62
N VAL A 167 -2.10 -9.38 -0.98
CA VAL A 167 -1.96 -10.80 -1.34
C VAL A 167 -2.39 -11.64 -0.15
N ALA A 168 -3.22 -12.67 -0.42
CA ALA A 168 -3.66 -13.64 0.56
C ALA A 168 -3.43 -15.05 0.00
N GLY A 169 -2.41 -15.73 0.50
CA GLY A 169 -1.96 -17.00 -0.07
C GLY A 169 -1.63 -16.86 -1.55
N ASP A 170 -2.35 -17.60 -2.39
CA ASP A 170 -2.17 -17.61 -3.85
C ASP A 170 -3.09 -16.62 -4.60
N VAL A 171 -3.69 -15.65 -3.92
CA VAL A 171 -4.66 -14.74 -4.51
C VAL A 171 -4.24 -13.28 -4.31
N VAL A 172 -4.27 -12.49 -5.38
CA VAL A 172 -4.22 -11.05 -5.30
C VAL A 172 -5.64 -10.50 -5.14
N VAL A 173 -5.82 -9.60 -4.17
CA VAL A 173 -7.06 -8.87 -3.92
C VAL A 173 -6.79 -7.40 -4.10
N MET A 174 -7.68 -6.68 -4.79
CA MET A 174 -7.52 -5.25 -5.03
C MET A 174 -8.85 -4.50 -5.03
N SER A 175 -8.81 -3.22 -4.72
CA SER A 175 -9.93 -2.33 -4.91
C SER A 175 -9.95 -1.75 -6.33
N ALA A 176 -11.13 -1.51 -6.88
CA ALA A 176 -11.31 -0.76 -8.13
C ALA A 176 -12.53 0.14 -8.04
N SER A 177 -12.45 1.33 -8.63
CA SER A 177 -13.51 2.34 -8.64
C SER A 177 -13.52 3.14 -9.93
N SER A 178 -14.55 3.97 -10.11
CA SER A 178 -14.70 4.83 -11.29
C SER A 178 -13.71 6.00 -11.33
N GLY A 179 -12.93 6.22 -10.28
CA GLY A 179 -11.93 7.28 -10.25
C GLY A 179 -11.60 7.81 -8.85
N PRO A 180 -10.90 8.94 -8.78
CA PRO A 180 -10.31 9.45 -7.53
C PRO A 180 -11.36 9.85 -6.45
N ARG A 181 -12.61 10.01 -6.82
CA ARG A 181 -13.71 10.32 -5.89
C ARG A 181 -14.37 9.09 -5.27
N GLY A 182 -14.02 7.89 -5.75
CA GLY A 182 -14.45 6.63 -5.15
C GLY A 182 -15.79 6.07 -5.66
N ASP A 183 -16.49 6.76 -6.52
CA ASP A 183 -17.79 6.31 -7.03
C ASP A 183 -17.72 4.86 -7.53
N ALA A 184 -18.70 4.03 -7.13
CA ALA A 184 -18.80 2.62 -7.47
C ALA A 184 -17.53 1.82 -7.13
N SER A 185 -17.01 1.94 -5.92
CA SER A 185 -15.85 1.15 -5.48
C SER A 185 -16.25 -0.28 -5.12
N GLY A 186 -15.42 -1.24 -5.47
CA GLY A 186 -15.60 -2.66 -5.15
C GLY A 186 -14.28 -3.38 -5.01
N LEU A 187 -14.33 -4.59 -4.43
CA LEU A 187 -13.19 -5.49 -4.32
C LEU A 187 -13.24 -6.56 -5.40
N TYR A 188 -12.07 -6.92 -5.86
CA TYR A 188 -11.82 -7.91 -6.88
C TYR A 188 -10.67 -8.81 -6.48
N ARG A 189 -10.75 -10.08 -6.90
CA ARG A 189 -9.71 -11.06 -6.63
C ARG A 189 -9.34 -11.85 -7.88
N ARG A 190 -8.12 -12.38 -7.90
CA ARG A 190 -7.63 -13.26 -8.96
C ARG A 190 -6.52 -14.16 -8.42
N PRO A 191 -6.48 -15.48 -8.77
CA PRO A 191 -5.34 -16.33 -8.48
C PRO A 191 -4.04 -15.79 -9.09
N LEU A 192 -2.93 -15.93 -8.36
CA LEU A 192 -1.60 -15.50 -8.80
C LEU A 192 -0.98 -16.44 -9.82
N THR A 193 -1.39 -17.71 -9.81
CA THR A 193 -0.78 -18.80 -10.59
C THR A 193 -1.45 -19.05 -11.93
N GLU A 194 -2.66 -18.54 -12.11
CA GLU A 194 -3.44 -18.76 -13.33
C GLU A 194 -3.77 -17.42 -14.00
N PRO A 195 -3.51 -17.29 -15.31
CA PRO A 195 -4.00 -16.15 -16.06
C PRO A 195 -5.53 -16.20 -16.12
N GLY A 196 -6.17 -15.08 -15.81
CA GLY A 196 -7.64 -15.01 -15.81
C GLY A 196 -8.12 -13.61 -15.43
N ALA A 197 -9.38 -13.35 -15.70
CA ALA A 197 -10.03 -12.11 -15.34
C ALA A 197 -10.21 -12.00 -13.83
N PHE A 198 -10.16 -10.79 -13.32
CA PHE A 198 -10.58 -10.49 -11.96
C PHE A 198 -12.05 -10.85 -11.76
N VAL A 199 -12.35 -11.45 -10.63
CA VAL A 199 -13.73 -11.76 -10.20
C VAL A 199 -14.05 -10.87 -9.02
N ARG A 200 -15.24 -10.28 -9.04
CA ARG A 200 -15.70 -9.44 -7.94
C ARG A 200 -15.95 -10.27 -6.69
N SER A 201 -15.50 -9.78 -5.55
CA SER A 201 -15.77 -10.36 -4.24
C SER A 201 -17.24 -10.18 -3.85
N GLY A 202 -17.74 -11.08 -3.02
CA GLY A 202 -19.13 -11.14 -2.58
C GLY A 202 -19.30 -11.18 -1.06
N GLY A 203 -20.36 -11.87 -0.60
CA GLY A 203 -20.70 -11.96 0.82
C GLY A 203 -21.60 -10.79 1.29
N GLU A 204 -21.29 -10.19 2.42
CA GLU A 204 -22.04 -9.05 3.00
C GLU A 204 -21.62 -7.69 2.40
N LEU A 205 -20.87 -7.68 1.29
CA LEU A 205 -20.49 -6.44 0.62
C LEU A 205 -21.72 -5.76 -0.04
N PRO A 206 -21.81 -4.43 -0.02
CA PRO A 206 -22.80 -3.72 -0.82
C PRO A 206 -22.54 -3.91 -2.32
N GLU A 207 -23.48 -3.56 -3.15
CA GLU A 207 -23.25 -3.56 -4.60
C GLU A 207 -22.06 -2.65 -4.96
N TRP A 208 -22.00 -1.46 -4.35
CA TRP A 208 -20.88 -0.53 -4.48
C TRP A 208 -20.68 0.24 -3.17
N PHE A 209 -19.42 0.50 -2.85
CA PHE A 209 -19.06 1.48 -1.83
C PHE A 209 -19.08 2.88 -2.45
N SER A 210 -19.48 3.88 -1.65
CA SER A 210 -19.52 5.30 -2.07
C SER A 210 -18.14 5.92 -2.18
N ASP A 211 -17.18 5.38 -1.42
CA ASP A 211 -15.82 5.90 -1.31
C ASP A 211 -14.80 4.86 -1.76
N ASN A 212 -13.60 5.28 -2.10
CA ASN A 212 -12.51 4.36 -2.37
C ASN A 212 -12.18 3.51 -1.13
N ILE A 213 -11.87 2.23 -1.34
CA ILE A 213 -11.09 1.47 -0.37
C ILE A 213 -9.65 1.90 -0.62
N ASP A 214 -9.13 2.73 0.28
CA ASP A 214 -7.93 3.52 0.05
C ASP A 214 -6.64 2.73 0.36
N THR A 215 -5.52 3.28 -0.04
CA THR A 215 -4.17 2.80 0.31
C THR A 215 -4.05 2.53 1.81
N GLY A 216 -3.53 1.37 2.18
CA GLY A 216 -3.39 0.92 3.56
C GLY A 216 -4.66 0.41 4.22
N CYS A 217 -5.82 0.51 3.57
CA CYS A 217 -7.09 0.03 4.12
C CYS A 217 -7.42 -1.42 3.74
N LEU A 218 -6.55 -2.13 3.03
CA LEU A 218 -6.68 -3.53 2.64
C LEU A 218 -5.42 -4.28 3.05
N SER A 219 -5.57 -5.39 3.76
CA SER A 219 -4.48 -6.27 4.17
C SER A 219 -4.82 -7.72 3.90
N GLY A 220 -3.83 -8.51 3.50
CA GLY A 220 -3.94 -9.93 3.24
C GLY A 220 -2.82 -10.72 3.92
N SER A 221 -3.14 -11.92 4.34
CA SER A 221 -2.22 -12.91 4.89
C SER A 221 -2.64 -14.32 4.47
N ASP A 222 -1.90 -15.35 4.91
CA ASP A 222 -2.32 -16.74 4.73
C ASP A 222 -3.62 -17.08 5.49
N GLU A 223 -3.96 -16.28 6.50
CA GLU A 223 -5.16 -16.48 7.33
C GLU A 223 -6.42 -15.80 6.76
N GLY A 224 -6.26 -14.87 5.81
CA GLY A 224 -7.40 -14.21 5.19
C GLY A 224 -7.11 -12.80 4.66
N VAL A 225 -8.19 -12.07 4.42
CA VAL A 225 -8.18 -10.70 3.92
C VAL A 225 -9.04 -9.83 4.82
N ALA A 226 -8.55 -8.67 5.22
CA ALA A 226 -9.32 -7.66 5.92
C ALA A 226 -9.26 -6.32 5.21
N PHE A 227 -10.35 -5.56 5.25
CA PHE A 227 -10.33 -4.18 4.79
C PHE A 227 -11.27 -3.29 5.60
N GLY A 228 -10.95 -2.01 5.60
CA GLY A 228 -11.76 -0.98 6.24
C GLY A 228 -12.24 0.09 5.27
N THR A 229 -13.27 0.82 5.65
CA THR A 229 -13.92 1.85 4.84
C THR A 229 -13.86 3.24 5.49
N GLU A 230 -13.99 4.28 4.68
CA GLU A 230 -14.14 5.67 5.14
C GLU A 230 -15.42 5.84 5.98
N SER A 231 -16.46 5.03 5.75
CA SER A 231 -17.70 5.01 6.53
C SER A 231 -17.58 4.33 7.90
N GLY A 232 -16.39 3.78 8.24
CA GLY A 232 -16.14 3.16 9.55
C GLY A 232 -16.69 1.74 9.67
N GLU A 233 -16.61 0.96 8.62
CA GLU A 233 -16.91 -0.47 8.59
C GLU A 233 -15.63 -1.27 8.43
N LEU A 234 -15.58 -2.45 9.03
CA LEU A 234 -14.49 -3.42 8.89
C LEU A 234 -15.05 -4.76 8.40
N PHE A 235 -14.42 -5.30 7.39
CA PHE A 235 -14.79 -6.57 6.76
C PHE A 235 -13.63 -7.55 6.83
N PHE A 236 -13.96 -8.83 6.94
CA PHE A 236 -12.99 -9.93 6.96
C PHE A 236 -13.48 -11.09 6.07
N SER A 237 -12.53 -11.77 5.44
CA SER A 237 -12.70 -12.96 4.61
C SER A 237 -11.67 -14.00 5.03
N ASP A 238 -12.10 -15.24 5.24
CA ASP A 238 -11.25 -16.41 5.48
C ASP A 238 -11.13 -17.34 4.25
N ASP A 239 -11.65 -16.90 3.11
CA ASP A 239 -11.66 -17.64 1.83
C ASP A 239 -10.90 -16.90 0.71
N SER A 240 -9.81 -16.23 1.06
CA SER A 240 -8.94 -15.47 0.15
C SER A 240 -9.70 -14.40 -0.64
N GLY A 241 -10.63 -13.70 0.02
CA GLY A 241 -11.37 -12.58 -0.55
C GLY A 241 -12.53 -12.98 -1.46
N GLU A 242 -13.00 -14.24 -1.44
CA GLU A 242 -14.19 -14.66 -2.20
C GLU A 242 -15.45 -14.06 -1.60
N THR A 243 -15.64 -14.26 -0.30
CA THR A 243 -16.76 -13.67 0.45
C THR A 243 -16.27 -12.93 1.69
N PHE A 244 -16.90 -11.82 1.99
CA PHE A 244 -16.60 -11.01 3.16
C PHE A 244 -17.77 -10.98 4.12
N THR A 245 -17.45 -11.03 5.42
CA THR A 245 -18.39 -10.76 6.53
C THR A 245 -18.03 -9.42 7.16
N ARG A 246 -19.01 -8.60 7.49
CA ARG A 246 -18.80 -7.37 8.23
C ARG A 246 -18.58 -7.67 9.71
N VAL A 247 -17.37 -7.43 10.20
CA VAL A 247 -16.95 -7.74 11.57
C VAL A 247 -17.08 -6.56 12.54
N ALA A 248 -17.14 -5.32 12.03
CA ALA A 248 -17.42 -4.14 12.83
C ALA A 248 -18.05 -3.04 11.99
N GLU A 249 -18.80 -2.14 12.65
CA GLU A 249 -19.43 -0.97 12.06
C GLU A 249 -19.48 0.19 13.08
N ASN A 250 -19.84 1.39 12.60
CA ASN A 250 -19.91 2.61 13.42
C ASN A 250 -18.57 2.99 14.07
N LEU A 251 -17.46 2.61 13.44
CA LEU A 251 -16.13 3.06 13.81
C LEU A 251 -15.87 4.49 13.29
N ALA A 252 -14.78 5.11 13.75
CA ALA A 252 -14.20 6.24 13.04
C ALA A 252 -13.75 5.77 11.64
N PRO A 253 -13.58 6.68 10.65
CA PRO A 253 -13.04 6.33 9.36
C PRO A 253 -11.79 5.46 9.48
N VAL A 254 -11.80 4.27 8.85
CA VAL A 254 -10.65 3.37 8.89
C VAL A 254 -9.59 3.88 7.93
N ARG A 255 -8.38 4.09 8.44
CA ARG A 255 -7.25 4.65 7.69
C ARG A 255 -6.16 3.63 7.41
N TRP A 256 -6.15 2.54 8.18
CA TRP A 256 -5.18 1.47 8.05
C TRP A 256 -5.75 0.17 8.57
N VAL A 257 -5.44 -0.93 7.89
CA VAL A 257 -5.74 -2.31 8.30
C VAL A 257 -4.48 -3.13 8.16
N GLU A 258 -4.15 -3.93 9.18
CA GLU A 258 -3.03 -4.87 9.14
C GLU A 258 -3.44 -6.18 9.78
N LEU A 259 -3.26 -7.28 9.07
CA LEU A 259 -3.34 -8.65 9.59
C LEU A 259 -1.95 -9.07 10.07
N VAL A 260 -1.84 -9.53 11.32
CA VAL A 260 -0.58 -9.89 11.98
C VAL A 260 -0.58 -11.32 12.46
#